data_ec58cef10635b00ccd74eb518ad0d776
#
_entry.id   ec58cef10635b00ccd74eb518ad0d776
#
_cell.length_a   1.000
_cell.length_b   1.000
_cell.length_c   1.000
_cell.angle_alpha   90.00
_cell.angle_beta   90.00
_cell.angle_gamma   90.00
#
_symmetry.space_group_name_H-M   'P 1'
#
loop_
_entity.id
_entity.type
_entity.pdbx_description
1 polymer ?
#
loop_
_entity_poly.entity_id
_entity_poly.type
_entity_poly.pdbx_seq_one_letter_code
_entity_poly.pdbx_strand_id
1 'polypeptide(L)'
;MQSATDIRIPDMKPCLPGFEHVSRSWDRMHGCYAAKILPGEYYVTIHDEAIVTVLGSCVSACIRDKVFGIGGMNHFMLPEDSGGGDDVLVPGGKAARYGGFAMEQMINDILKNGGLRKNLEVKIFGGGKIIRNMDTMDIGQRNIDFVRRYIETEELTLVSEDVGNVFPRKVIYFPATGRVRIKKLRNMHNTTIARRETDYRRKIVEKPVGGDVELF
;
A
#
# COMPACT_ATOMS: atom_id res chain seq x y z
N MET A 1 -42.42 -16.56 -5.60
CA MET A 1 -41.61 -15.92 -4.56
C MET A 1 -40.39 -16.79 -4.33
N GLN A 2 -39.27 -16.48 -4.96
CA GLN A 2 -38.02 -17.21 -4.75
C GLN A 2 -37.43 -16.78 -3.42
N SER A 3 -37.20 -17.74 -2.52
CA SER A 3 -36.58 -17.53 -1.21
C SER A 3 -35.18 -16.95 -1.42
N ALA A 4 -34.89 -15.84 -0.76
CA ALA A 4 -33.54 -15.34 -0.64
C ALA A 4 -32.71 -16.45 0.01
N THR A 5 -31.81 -17.06 -0.77
CA THR A 5 -30.84 -18.03 -0.27
C THR A 5 -30.00 -17.30 0.78
N ASP A 6 -30.11 -17.71 2.02
CA ASP A 6 -29.30 -17.24 3.14
C ASP A 6 -27.83 -17.58 2.82
N ILE A 7 -27.09 -16.61 2.28
CA ILE A 7 -25.67 -16.79 1.97
C ILE A 7 -24.96 -16.87 3.33
N ARG A 8 -24.68 -18.09 3.76
CA ARG A 8 -23.90 -18.32 4.98
C ARG A 8 -22.50 -17.72 4.78
N ILE A 9 -22.19 -16.70 5.57
CA ILE A 9 -20.84 -16.10 5.59
C ILE A 9 -19.88 -17.17 6.14
N PRO A 10 -18.81 -17.55 5.41
CA PRO A 10 -17.84 -18.51 5.91
C PRO A 10 -17.08 -17.96 7.12
N ASP A 11 -16.58 -18.83 7.97
CA ASP A 11 -15.76 -18.41 9.11
C ASP A 11 -14.49 -17.71 8.65
N MET A 12 -14.14 -16.65 9.36
CA MET A 12 -12.92 -15.87 9.05
C MET A 12 -11.68 -16.66 9.45
N LYS A 13 -10.83 -16.98 8.48
CA LYS A 13 -9.54 -17.65 8.75
C LYS A 13 -8.61 -16.72 9.54
N PRO A 14 -7.75 -17.25 10.42
CA PRO A 14 -6.73 -16.45 11.11
C PRO A 14 -5.85 -15.69 10.09
N CYS A 15 -5.45 -14.47 10.43
CA CYS A 15 -4.43 -13.75 9.66
C CYS A 15 -3.03 -14.34 9.97
N LEU A 16 -2.05 -13.95 9.18
CA LEU A 16 -0.65 -14.25 9.51
C LEU A 16 -0.26 -13.52 10.80
N PRO A 17 0.65 -14.09 11.60
CA PRO A 17 1.15 -13.47 12.83
C PRO A 17 1.68 -12.05 12.58
N GLY A 18 1.34 -11.11 13.47
CA GLY A 18 1.70 -9.70 13.37
C GLY A 18 0.65 -8.81 12.69
N PHE A 19 -0.39 -9.39 12.08
CA PHE A 19 -1.45 -8.64 11.40
C PHE A 19 -2.79 -8.63 12.17
N GLU A 20 -2.82 -9.05 13.41
CA GLU A 20 -4.03 -9.13 14.25
C GLU A 20 -4.67 -7.75 14.48
N HIS A 21 -3.90 -6.70 14.37
CA HIS A 21 -4.34 -5.31 14.49
C HIS A 21 -5.10 -4.80 13.25
N VAL A 22 -4.96 -5.46 12.11
CA VAL A 22 -5.62 -5.04 10.86
C VAL A 22 -7.09 -5.41 10.88
N SER A 23 -7.96 -4.42 10.69
CA SER A 23 -9.41 -4.62 10.66
C SER A 23 -9.81 -5.44 9.44
N ARG A 24 -10.45 -6.58 9.65
CA ARG A 24 -10.96 -7.47 8.61
C ARG A 24 -12.47 -7.64 8.75
N SER A 25 -13.20 -7.53 7.65
CA SER A 25 -14.65 -7.68 7.63
C SER A 25 -15.13 -8.34 6.34
N TRP A 26 -16.30 -8.96 6.39
CA TRP A 26 -16.91 -9.57 5.21
C TRP A 26 -17.38 -8.50 4.22
N ASP A 27 -16.87 -8.55 3.00
CA ASP A 27 -17.33 -7.72 1.88
C ASP A 27 -18.38 -8.48 1.06
N ARG A 28 -19.65 -8.14 1.27
CA ARG A 28 -20.77 -8.78 0.58
C ARG A 28 -20.72 -8.59 -0.95
N MET A 29 -20.15 -7.48 -1.42
CA MET A 29 -20.07 -7.19 -2.86
C MET A 29 -19.07 -8.11 -3.56
N HIS A 30 -18.01 -8.50 -2.86
CA HIS A 30 -16.94 -9.32 -3.43
C HIS A 30 -16.99 -10.77 -2.96
N GLY A 31 -17.82 -11.10 -1.98
CA GLY A 31 -17.98 -12.45 -1.44
C GLY A 31 -16.72 -12.98 -0.75
N CYS A 32 -15.92 -12.10 -0.14
CA CYS A 32 -14.70 -12.46 0.58
C CYS A 32 -14.47 -11.56 1.79
N TYR A 33 -13.57 -11.94 2.67
CA TYR A 33 -13.08 -11.02 3.70
C TYR A 33 -12.20 -9.93 3.09
N ALA A 34 -12.25 -8.74 3.65
CA ALA A 34 -11.45 -7.59 3.23
C ALA A 34 -10.70 -7.01 4.42
N ALA A 35 -9.36 -7.00 4.31
CA ALA A 35 -8.45 -6.35 5.24
C ALA A 35 -8.32 -4.87 4.87
N LYS A 36 -8.61 -3.97 5.80
CA LYS A 36 -8.51 -2.53 5.58
C LYS A 36 -7.21 -2.01 6.18
N ILE A 37 -6.32 -1.51 5.32
CA ILE A 37 -5.08 -0.88 5.75
C ILE A 37 -5.18 0.65 5.74
N LEU A 38 -4.52 1.27 6.70
CA LEU A 38 -4.39 2.72 6.92
C LEU A 38 -3.00 3.21 6.46
N PRO A 39 -2.79 4.53 6.36
CA PRO A 39 -1.46 5.08 6.09
C PRO A 39 -0.41 4.56 7.08
N GLY A 40 0.71 4.06 6.57
CA GLY A 40 1.79 3.45 7.33
C GLY A 40 1.64 1.96 7.59
N GLU A 41 0.53 1.37 7.22
CA GLU A 41 0.29 -0.05 7.40
C GLU A 41 0.54 -0.84 6.10
N TYR A 42 0.78 -2.13 6.26
CA TYR A 42 0.73 -3.12 5.21
C TYR A 42 0.03 -4.39 5.71
N TYR A 43 -0.35 -5.24 4.78
CA TYR A 43 -0.97 -6.51 5.09
C TYR A 43 -0.54 -7.55 4.08
N VAL A 44 -0.18 -8.74 4.54
CA VAL A 44 0.15 -9.90 3.71
C VAL A 44 -0.81 -11.04 4.03
N THR A 45 -1.25 -11.75 3.01
CA THR A 45 -2.16 -12.88 3.17
C THR A 45 -1.79 -14.04 2.26
N ILE A 46 -2.12 -15.24 2.74
CA ILE A 46 -2.10 -16.52 2.00
C ILE A 46 -3.51 -17.00 1.68
N HIS A 47 -4.52 -16.22 2.02
CA HIS A 47 -5.92 -16.56 1.87
C HIS A 47 -6.55 -15.82 0.68
N ASP A 48 -7.68 -16.36 0.19
CA ASP A 48 -8.51 -15.67 -0.80
C ASP A 48 -9.34 -14.58 -0.12
N GLU A 49 -8.70 -13.46 0.14
CA GLU A 49 -9.29 -12.26 0.71
C GLU A 49 -8.80 -11.01 -0.03
N ALA A 50 -9.50 -9.91 0.17
CA ALA A 50 -9.13 -8.63 -0.43
C ALA A 50 -8.35 -7.76 0.56
N ILE A 51 -7.52 -6.85 0.04
CA ILE A 51 -6.89 -5.78 0.81
C ILE A 51 -7.40 -4.45 0.26
N VAL A 52 -7.82 -3.56 1.15
CA VAL A 52 -8.52 -2.32 0.76
C VAL A 52 -7.88 -1.11 1.41
N THR A 53 -7.68 -0.07 0.60
CA THR A 53 -7.27 1.24 1.12
C THR A 53 -7.82 2.40 0.29
N VAL A 54 -7.66 3.62 0.77
CA VAL A 54 -7.97 4.87 0.04
C VAL A 54 -6.73 5.73 0.01
N LEU A 55 -6.28 6.04 -1.20
CA LEU A 55 -5.05 6.78 -1.49
C LEU A 55 -5.38 8.18 -2.02
N GLY A 56 -4.70 9.16 -1.49
CA GLY A 56 -4.60 10.49 -2.05
C GLY A 56 -3.22 10.71 -2.66
N SER A 57 -2.32 11.41 -1.96
CA SER A 57 -0.91 11.60 -2.33
C SER A 57 -0.02 10.41 -1.94
N CYS A 58 -0.48 9.55 -1.02
CA CYS A 58 0.18 8.30 -0.70
C CYS A 58 0.22 7.33 -1.88
N VAL A 59 1.11 6.35 -1.81
CA VAL A 59 1.25 5.25 -2.78
C VAL A 59 1.04 3.91 -2.10
N SER A 60 0.51 2.96 -2.84
CA SER A 60 0.48 1.53 -2.49
C SER A 60 1.20 0.72 -3.55
N ALA A 61 2.06 -0.19 -3.11
CA ALA A 61 2.52 -1.32 -3.89
C ALA A 61 1.70 -2.55 -3.54
N CYS A 62 1.15 -3.20 -4.55
CA CYS A 62 0.50 -4.51 -4.47
C CYS A 62 1.49 -5.53 -5.00
N ILE A 63 1.99 -6.42 -4.16
CA ILE A 63 3.01 -7.41 -4.51
C ILE A 63 2.46 -8.80 -4.25
N ARG A 64 2.71 -9.73 -5.16
CA ARG A 64 2.40 -11.15 -4.94
C ARG A 64 3.35 -12.09 -5.63
N ASP A 65 3.45 -13.29 -5.11
CA ASP A 65 3.88 -14.46 -5.88
C ASP A 65 2.73 -14.90 -6.79
N LYS A 66 2.93 -14.79 -8.11
CA LYS A 66 1.89 -15.11 -9.10
C LYS A 66 1.56 -16.60 -9.22
N VAL A 67 2.43 -17.47 -8.69
CA VAL A 67 2.26 -18.94 -8.73
C VAL A 67 1.51 -19.43 -7.50
N PHE A 68 1.91 -18.98 -6.31
CA PHE A 68 1.31 -19.44 -5.06
C PHE A 68 0.16 -18.56 -4.56
N GLY A 69 -0.02 -17.36 -5.14
CA GLY A 69 -1.10 -16.44 -4.74
C GLY A 69 -0.89 -15.76 -3.38
N ILE A 70 0.30 -15.91 -2.80
CA ILE A 70 0.68 -15.20 -1.56
C ILE A 70 1.01 -13.76 -1.92
N GLY A 71 0.44 -12.79 -1.23
CA GLY A 71 0.74 -11.41 -1.54
C GLY A 71 0.22 -10.41 -0.52
N GLY A 72 0.59 -9.16 -0.73
CA GLY A 72 0.28 -8.07 0.17
C GLY A 72 0.11 -6.74 -0.54
N MET A 73 -0.36 -5.76 0.23
CA MET A 73 -0.46 -4.36 -0.16
C MET A 73 0.02 -3.50 1.00
N ASN A 74 0.84 -2.49 0.71
CA ASN A 74 1.21 -1.46 1.67
C ASN A 74 0.49 -0.14 1.37
N HIS A 75 0.56 0.81 2.32
CA HIS A 75 0.08 2.17 2.16
C HIS A 75 1.10 3.11 2.79
N PHE A 76 1.96 3.71 2.00
CA PHE A 76 3.03 4.56 2.51
C PHE A 76 3.05 5.96 1.89
N MET A 77 3.73 6.86 2.59
CA MET A 77 4.10 8.21 2.17
C MET A 77 5.52 8.44 2.65
N LEU A 78 6.37 8.98 1.79
CA LEU A 78 7.73 9.34 2.18
C LEU A 78 7.71 10.55 3.13
N PRO A 79 8.59 10.59 4.13
CA PRO A 79 8.76 11.77 4.97
C PRO A 79 9.23 12.96 4.13
N GLU A 80 8.90 14.17 4.58
CA GLU A 80 9.51 15.38 4.04
C GLU A 80 10.94 15.50 4.56
N ASP A 81 11.86 15.78 3.66
CA ASP A 81 13.21 16.15 4.04
C ASP A 81 13.25 17.64 4.39
N SER A 82 13.71 17.95 5.59
CA SER A 82 13.82 19.32 6.13
C SER A 82 14.91 20.15 5.45
N GLY A 83 15.56 19.64 4.41
CA GLY A 83 16.75 20.21 3.79
C GLY A 83 16.69 20.43 2.29
N GLY A 84 15.57 20.89 1.73
CA GLY A 84 15.51 21.62 0.45
C GLY A 84 16.28 21.07 -0.77
N GLY A 85 16.48 19.76 -0.89
CA GLY A 85 17.19 19.16 -2.03
C GLY A 85 16.52 17.86 -2.49
N ASP A 86 16.84 17.40 -3.69
CA ASP A 86 16.33 16.19 -4.37
C ASP A 86 16.69 14.87 -3.65
N ASP A 87 16.66 14.85 -2.33
CA ASP A 87 17.18 13.79 -1.44
C ASP A 87 16.36 12.47 -1.46
N VAL A 88 15.20 12.47 -2.13
CA VAL A 88 14.41 11.23 -2.38
C VAL A 88 15.21 10.25 -3.22
N LEU A 89 16.18 10.76 -3.93
CA LEU A 89 16.97 10.04 -4.92
C LEU A 89 18.37 9.69 -4.44
N VAL A 90 18.75 10.19 -3.25
CA VAL A 90 20.06 9.89 -2.68
C VAL A 90 20.02 8.53 -1.99
N PRO A 91 20.82 7.55 -2.41
CA PRO A 91 20.93 6.26 -1.72
C PRO A 91 21.31 6.48 -0.25
N GLY A 92 20.50 5.92 0.68
CA GLY A 92 20.73 6.07 2.12
C GLY A 92 20.13 7.32 2.77
N GLY A 93 19.43 8.20 2.03
CA GLY A 93 18.65 9.29 2.60
C GLY A 93 17.48 8.82 3.47
N LYS A 94 16.98 9.67 4.38
CA LYS A 94 15.89 9.33 5.32
C LYS A 94 14.63 8.83 4.58
N ALA A 95 14.24 9.50 3.49
CA ALA A 95 13.09 9.13 2.69
C ALA A 95 13.28 7.75 2.02
N ALA A 96 14.48 7.50 1.46
CA ALA A 96 14.82 6.24 0.82
C ALA A 96 14.80 5.07 1.83
N ARG A 97 15.35 5.27 3.04
CA ARG A 97 15.31 4.25 4.11
C ARG A 97 13.89 3.94 4.55
N TYR A 98 13.04 4.95 4.75
CA TYR A 98 11.65 4.76 5.17
C TYR A 98 10.82 4.02 4.12
N GLY A 99 10.89 4.46 2.86
CA GLY A 99 10.20 3.81 1.75
C GLY A 99 10.74 2.40 1.49
N GLY A 100 12.07 2.22 1.52
CA GLY A 100 12.72 0.92 1.41
C GLY A 100 12.21 -0.05 2.47
N PHE A 101 12.21 0.35 3.73
CA PHE A 101 11.70 -0.45 4.83
C PHE A 101 10.23 -0.89 4.61
N ALA A 102 9.35 0.02 4.15
CA ALA A 102 7.95 -0.31 3.88
C ALA A 102 7.77 -1.32 2.74
N MET A 103 8.67 -1.34 1.76
CA MET A 103 8.68 -2.31 0.66
C MET A 103 9.30 -3.63 1.08
N GLU A 104 10.46 -3.59 1.73
CA GLU A 104 11.21 -4.77 2.15
C GLU A 104 10.46 -5.62 3.16
N GLN A 105 9.84 -5.00 4.18
CA GLN A 105 9.06 -5.75 5.17
C GLN A 105 7.96 -6.58 4.52
N MET A 106 7.19 -5.97 3.61
CA MET A 106 6.13 -6.68 2.92
C MET A 106 6.67 -7.80 2.04
N ILE A 107 7.77 -7.56 1.30
CA ILE A 107 8.41 -8.59 0.46
C ILE A 107 8.92 -9.74 1.34
N ASN A 108 9.61 -9.43 2.43
CA ASN A 108 10.14 -10.43 3.35
C ASN A 108 9.03 -11.30 3.96
N ASP A 109 7.89 -10.72 4.33
CA ASP A 109 6.75 -11.49 4.82
C ASP A 109 6.12 -12.38 3.74
N ILE A 110 6.06 -11.93 2.48
CA ILE A 110 5.65 -12.78 1.37
C ILE A 110 6.59 -13.98 1.21
N LEU A 111 7.91 -13.74 1.21
CA LEU A 111 8.92 -14.78 1.07
C LEU A 111 8.91 -15.74 2.26
N LYS A 112 8.83 -15.23 3.49
CA LYS A 112 8.76 -16.01 4.73
C LYS A 112 7.57 -16.95 4.77
N ASN A 113 6.47 -16.58 4.11
CA ASN A 113 5.26 -17.39 4.04
C ASN A 113 5.18 -18.28 2.79
N GLY A 114 6.30 -18.50 2.12
CA GLY A 114 6.43 -19.47 1.02
C GLY A 114 6.43 -18.86 -0.39
N GLY A 115 6.38 -17.56 -0.53
CA GLY A 115 6.58 -16.89 -1.82
C GLY A 115 8.01 -17.03 -2.32
N LEU A 116 8.20 -16.96 -3.62
CA LEU A 116 9.52 -16.99 -4.25
C LEU A 116 9.80 -15.69 -5.00
N ARG A 117 10.97 -15.09 -4.77
CA ARG A 117 11.34 -13.80 -5.37
C ARG A 117 11.18 -13.78 -6.90
N LYS A 118 11.57 -14.83 -7.58
CA LYS A 118 11.45 -14.96 -9.05
C LYS A 118 10.02 -14.93 -9.59
N ASN A 119 9.03 -15.15 -8.73
CA ASN A 119 7.61 -15.16 -9.09
C ASN A 119 6.92 -13.84 -8.75
N LEU A 120 7.63 -12.91 -8.10
CA LEU A 120 7.00 -11.65 -7.64
C LEU A 120 6.61 -10.79 -8.83
N GLU A 121 5.40 -10.28 -8.77
CA GLU A 121 4.90 -9.22 -9.63
C GLU A 121 4.35 -8.07 -8.78
N VAL A 122 4.50 -6.85 -9.31
CA VAL A 122 4.15 -5.62 -8.62
C VAL A 122 3.13 -4.82 -9.43
N LYS A 123 2.19 -4.21 -8.72
CA LYS A 123 1.31 -3.17 -9.26
C LYS A 123 1.34 -1.97 -8.32
N ILE A 124 1.33 -0.75 -8.86
CA ILE A 124 1.39 0.47 -8.03
C ILE A 124 0.22 1.41 -8.27
N PHE A 125 -0.26 2.03 -7.20
CA PHE A 125 -1.42 2.90 -7.22
C PHE A 125 -1.23 4.11 -6.30
N GLY A 126 -1.87 5.24 -6.61
CA GLY A 126 -1.86 6.41 -5.72
C GLY A 126 -1.08 7.60 -6.27
N GLY A 127 -0.45 8.37 -5.38
CA GLY A 127 0.35 9.53 -5.75
C GLY A 127 -0.45 10.68 -6.38
N GLY A 128 -1.73 10.85 -5.99
CA GLY A 128 -2.59 11.90 -6.53
C GLY A 128 -2.26 13.29 -5.94
N LYS A 129 -2.34 14.33 -6.74
CA LYS A 129 -2.20 15.73 -6.28
C LYS A 129 -3.54 16.22 -5.72
N ILE A 130 -3.86 15.88 -4.47
CA ILE A 130 -5.14 16.21 -3.84
C ILE A 130 -5.14 17.51 -3.03
N ILE A 131 -3.97 18.01 -2.64
CA ILE A 131 -3.81 19.25 -1.86
C ILE A 131 -3.47 20.37 -2.82
N ARG A 132 -4.38 21.36 -2.99
CA ARG A 132 -4.29 22.42 -4.03
C ARG A 132 -3.30 23.53 -3.74
N ASN A 133 -2.81 23.74 -2.53
CA ASN A 133 -2.08 24.93 -2.09
C ASN A 133 -0.66 24.67 -1.58
N MET A 134 0.00 23.60 -2.02
CA MET A 134 1.42 23.40 -1.71
C MET A 134 2.25 23.58 -2.98
N ASP A 135 2.74 24.80 -3.18
CA ASP A 135 3.52 25.20 -4.36
C ASP A 135 4.96 24.67 -4.40
N THR A 136 5.39 23.89 -3.42
CA THR A 136 6.83 23.60 -3.30
C THR A 136 7.23 22.15 -3.46
N MET A 137 6.33 21.16 -3.35
CA MET A 137 6.75 19.78 -3.58
C MET A 137 5.55 18.87 -3.88
N ASP A 138 5.56 18.26 -5.06
CA ASP A 138 4.54 17.25 -5.40
C ASP A 138 4.84 15.94 -4.65
N ILE A 139 4.29 15.82 -3.42
CA ILE A 139 4.46 14.65 -2.55
C ILE A 139 4.03 13.37 -3.29
N GLY A 140 2.96 13.47 -4.06
CA GLY A 140 2.47 12.35 -4.86
C GLY A 140 3.50 11.90 -5.88
N GLN A 141 4.12 12.83 -6.59
CA GLN A 141 5.14 12.52 -7.58
C GLN A 141 6.39 11.93 -6.93
N ARG A 142 6.86 12.48 -5.82
CA ARG A 142 7.99 11.91 -5.06
C ARG A 142 7.75 10.46 -4.65
N ASN A 143 6.57 10.15 -4.14
CA ASN A 143 6.21 8.79 -3.77
C ASN A 143 6.21 7.85 -4.98
N ILE A 144 5.72 8.32 -6.15
CA ILE A 144 5.72 7.56 -7.40
C ILE A 144 7.16 7.30 -7.87
N ASP A 145 8.00 8.33 -7.91
CA ASP A 145 9.37 8.23 -8.39
C ASP A 145 10.20 7.28 -7.52
N PHE A 146 9.99 7.35 -6.19
CA PHE A 146 10.62 6.41 -5.27
C PHE A 146 10.22 4.96 -5.57
N VAL A 147 8.91 4.65 -5.64
CA VAL A 147 8.47 3.26 -5.79
C VAL A 147 8.87 2.68 -7.15
N ARG A 148 8.87 3.47 -8.22
CA ARG A 148 9.35 3.04 -9.53
C ARG A 148 10.84 2.71 -9.51
N ARG A 149 11.66 3.60 -8.90
CA ARG A 149 13.09 3.35 -8.74
C ARG A 149 13.36 2.11 -7.88
N TYR A 150 12.64 1.94 -6.77
CA TYR A 150 12.77 0.75 -5.94
C TYR A 150 12.50 -0.53 -6.75
N ILE A 151 11.41 -0.55 -7.53
CA ILE A 151 11.04 -1.68 -8.39
C ILE A 151 12.14 -1.98 -9.41
N GLU A 152 12.71 -0.95 -10.03
CA GLU A 152 13.82 -1.07 -10.99
C GLU A 152 15.10 -1.59 -10.32
N THR A 153 15.50 -1.00 -9.19
CA THR A 153 16.71 -1.38 -8.43
C THR A 153 16.63 -2.82 -7.93
N GLU A 154 15.45 -3.24 -7.48
CA GLU A 154 15.20 -4.60 -6.96
C GLU A 154 14.85 -5.61 -8.07
N GLU A 155 14.92 -5.20 -9.33
CA GLU A 155 14.62 -6.03 -10.51
C GLU A 155 13.25 -6.72 -10.44
N LEU A 156 12.24 -6.02 -9.83
CA LEU A 156 10.90 -6.55 -9.72
C LEU A 156 10.10 -6.31 -11.00
N THR A 157 9.18 -7.21 -11.32
CA THR A 157 8.32 -7.07 -12.51
C THR A 157 7.13 -6.15 -12.23
N LEU A 158 7.16 -4.92 -12.76
CA LEU A 158 5.99 -4.02 -12.74
C LEU A 158 4.99 -4.45 -13.83
N VAL A 159 3.80 -4.90 -13.41
CA VAL A 159 2.75 -5.41 -14.31
C VAL A 159 1.77 -4.32 -14.72
N SER A 160 1.40 -3.42 -13.82
CA SER A 160 0.49 -2.32 -14.11
C SER A 160 0.56 -1.22 -13.07
N GLU A 161 0.11 -0.01 -13.46
CA GLU A 161 0.01 1.12 -12.55
C GLU A 161 -1.21 2.02 -12.84
N ASP A 162 -1.75 2.68 -11.80
CA ASP A 162 -2.66 3.82 -11.89
C ASP A 162 -2.21 4.84 -10.85
N VAL A 163 -1.30 5.73 -11.26
CA VAL A 163 -0.62 6.69 -10.39
C VAL A 163 -0.83 8.13 -10.85
N GLY A 164 -0.55 9.08 -9.96
CA GLY A 164 -0.68 10.52 -10.23
C GLY A 164 -2.14 10.97 -10.33
N ASN A 165 -2.38 12.01 -11.14
CA ASN A 165 -3.68 12.65 -11.32
C ASN A 165 -4.13 13.44 -10.07
N VAL A 166 -5.36 14.02 -10.13
CA VAL A 166 -5.92 14.90 -9.09
C VAL A 166 -7.01 14.25 -8.24
N PHE A 167 -7.22 12.96 -8.38
CA PHE A 167 -8.30 12.25 -7.69
C PHE A 167 -7.76 11.26 -6.66
N PRO A 168 -8.34 11.25 -5.44
CA PRO A 168 -8.17 10.12 -4.55
C PRO A 168 -8.79 8.87 -5.17
N ARG A 169 -8.29 7.72 -4.77
CA ARG A 169 -8.80 6.43 -5.26
C ARG A 169 -8.93 5.40 -4.15
N LYS A 170 -10.05 4.70 -4.14
CA LYS A 170 -10.21 3.47 -3.37
C LYS A 170 -9.61 2.34 -4.20
N VAL A 171 -8.68 1.60 -3.62
CA VAL A 171 -8.04 0.42 -4.21
C VAL A 171 -8.51 -0.81 -3.46
N ILE A 172 -8.91 -1.84 -4.19
CA ILE A 172 -9.27 -3.16 -3.68
C ILE A 172 -8.41 -4.16 -4.44
N TYR A 173 -7.49 -4.79 -3.74
CA TYR A 173 -6.54 -5.75 -4.28
C TYR A 173 -6.85 -7.17 -3.81
N PHE A 174 -6.78 -8.14 -4.72
CA PHE A 174 -6.98 -9.57 -4.48
C PHE A 174 -5.66 -10.30 -4.74
N PRO A 175 -4.83 -10.55 -3.72
CA PRO A 175 -3.51 -11.17 -3.88
C PRO A 175 -3.55 -12.53 -4.58
N ALA A 176 -4.51 -13.37 -4.23
CA ALA A 176 -4.66 -14.71 -4.81
C ALA A 176 -4.74 -14.70 -6.35
N THR A 177 -5.38 -13.68 -6.93
CA THR A 177 -5.56 -13.57 -8.40
C THR A 177 -4.75 -12.45 -9.05
N GLY A 178 -4.18 -11.54 -8.25
CA GLY A 178 -3.54 -10.31 -8.70
C GLY A 178 -4.51 -9.26 -9.23
N ARG A 179 -5.82 -9.49 -9.17
CA ARG A 179 -6.83 -8.53 -9.65
C ARG A 179 -6.87 -7.30 -8.76
N VAL A 180 -7.04 -6.14 -9.37
CA VAL A 180 -7.25 -4.87 -8.67
C VAL A 180 -8.52 -4.21 -9.19
N ARG A 181 -9.30 -3.65 -8.29
CA ARG A 181 -10.42 -2.75 -8.62
C ARG A 181 -10.14 -1.36 -8.08
N ILE A 182 -10.31 -0.36 -8.93
CA ILE A 182 -10.05 1.04 -8.59
C ILE A 182 -11.36 1.81 -8.74
N LYS A 183 -11.68 2.61 -7.70
CA LYS A 183 -12.75 3.60 -7.76
C LYS A 183 -12.15 4.99 -7.58
N LYS A 184 -12.14 5.81 -8.64
CA LYS A 184 -11.74 7.23 -8.59
C LYS A 184 -12.83 8.04 -7.87
N LEU A 185 -12.44 8.75 -6.81
CA LEU A 185 -13.37 9.47 -5.92
C LEU A 185 -13.47 10.94 -6.36
N ARG A 186 -14.09 11.19 -7.52
CA ARG A 186 -14.12 12.52 -8.16
C ARG A 186 -15.00 13.55 -7.42
N ASN A 187 -16.04 13.10 -6.72
CA ASN A 187 -17.09 13.94 -6.12
C ASN A 187 -17.03 13.99 -4.59
N MET A 188 -16.01 13.42 -3.95
CA MET A 188 -15.85 13.54 -2.50
C MET A 188 -15.14 14.83 -2.16
N HIS A 189 -15.66 15.53 -1.13
CA HIS A 189 -14.89 16.58 -0.47
C HIS A 189 -13.62 15.93 0.08
N ASN A 190 -12.48 16.22 -0.55
CA ASN A 190 -11.19 15.59 -0.27
C ASN A 190 -10.64 15.91 1.14
N THR A 191 -11.38 16.73 1.93
CA THR A 191 -10.95 17.19 3.25
C THR A 191 -10.65 16.05 4.23
N THR A 192 -11.46 14.98 4.24
CA THR A 192 -11.23 13.84 5.16
C THR A 192 -9.98 13.06 4.78
N ILE A 193 -9.74 12.87 3.49
CA ILE A 193 -8.55 12.14 2.99
C ILE A 193 -7.31 13.01 3.22
N ALA A 194 -7.37 14.28 2.82
CA ALA A 194 -6.30 15.24 3.04
C ALA A 194 -5.93 15.37 4.53
N ARG A 195 -6.94 15.42 5.43
CA ARG A 195 -6.70 15.47 6.88
C ARG A 195 -5.98 14.21 7.39
N ARG A 196 -6.40 13.02 6.98
CA ARG A 196 -5.74 11.76 7.37
C ARG A 196 -4.30 11.70 6.89
N GLU A 197 -4.03 12.13 5.68
CA GLU A 197 -2.67 12.19 5.14
C GLU A 197 -1.82 13.23 5.85
N THR A 198 -2.39 14.40 6.20
CA THR A 198 -1.69 15.42 6.99
C THR A 198 -1.39 14.91 8.41
N ASP A 199 -2.34 14.25 9.08
CA ASP A 199 -2.14 13.68 10.41
C ASP A 199 -1.07 12.57 10.37
N TYR A 200 -1.08 11.73 9.34
CA TYR A 200 -0.06 10.69 9.16
C TYR A 200 1.32 11.30 8.89
N ARG A 201 1.42 12.31 8.03
CA ARG A 201 2.66 13.03 7.74
C ARG A 201 3.28 13.62 9.00
N ARG A 202 2.47 14.22 9.88
CA ARG A 202 2.95 14.73 11.18
C ARG A 202 3.55 13.61 12.03
N LYS A 203 2.90 12.45 12.10
CA LYS A 203 3.39 11.29 12.85
C LYS A 203 4.73 10.77 12.33
N ILE A 204 4.96 10.74 11.01
CA ILE A 204 6.22 10.31 10.40
C ILE A 204 7.37 11.24 10.83
N VAL A 205 7.11 12.55 10.91
CA VAL A 205 8.11 13.54 11.33
C VAL A 205 8.43 13.41 12.83
N GLU A 206 7.41 13.21 13.67
CA GLU A 206 7.55 13.13 15.12
C GLU A 206 8.13 11.80 15.62
N LYS A 207 7.87 10.70 14.93
CA LYS A 207 8.39 9.36 15.24
C LYS A 207 9.07 8.78 14.01
N PRO A 208 10.34 9.12 13.75
CA PRO A 208 11.07 8.43 12.70
C PRO A 208 11.13 6.94 13.05
N VAL A 209 10.73 6.10 12.11
CA VAL A 209 10.90 4.65 12.24
C VAL A 209 12.39 4.37 12.23
N GLY A 210 12.98 4.32 13.42
CA GLY A 210 14.34 3.88 13.66
C GLY A 210 14.28 2.39 13.98
N GLY A 211 14.51 1.55 13.01
CA GLY A 211 15.01 0.22 13.28
C GLY A 211 16.50 0.36 13.51
N ASP A 212 17.00 0.00 14.70
CA ASP A 212 18.42 -0.24 14.88
C ASP A 212 18.81 -1.38 13.94
N VAL A 213 19.62 -1.07 12.94
CA VAL A 213 20.25 -2.07 12.08
C VAL A 213 21.42 -2.62 12.89
N GLU A 214 21.23 -3.71 13.60
CA GLU A 214 22.34 -4.51 14.07
C GLU A 214 22.92 -5.23 12.85
N LEU A 215 24.07 -4.75 12.40
CA LEU A 215 24.91 -5.46 11.43
C LEU A 215 25.61 -6.60 12.17
N PHE A 216 25.25 -7.83 11.85
CA PHE A 216 25.99 -9.03 12.24
C PHE A 216 27.01 -9.41 11.18
#